data_6f65cb722daed597c0fd607a8c5f6bd3
#
_entry.id   6f65cb722daed597c0fd607a8c5f6bd3
#
_cell.length_a   1.000
_cell.length_b   1.000
_cell.length_c   1.000
_cell.angle_alpha   90.00
_cell.angle_beta   90.00
_cell.angle_gamma   90.00
#
_symmetry.space_group_name_H-M   'P 1'
#
loop_
_entity.id
_entity.type
_entity.pdbx_description
1 polymer ?
#
loop_
_entity_poly.entity_id
_entity_poly.type
_entity_poly.pdbx_seq_one_letter_code
_entity_poly.pdbx_strand_id
1 'polypeptide(L)' 'MAMSAKPQVQDEYLNEMRTKKRPVEVVLLGGKSLRGVVEAFDTFTIRLRCRRDEVLVFKSAIAVIGPVRDNSNEQ' A
#
# COMPACT_ATOMS: atom_id res chain seq x y z
N MET A 1 -4.61 8.42 25.25
CA MET A 1 -4.52 8.25 24.74
C MET A 1 -4.17 8.06 23.97
N ALA A 2 -3.93 7.98 23.86
CA ALA A 2 -3.63 7.93 23.11
C ALA A 2 -3.72 7.46 22.36
N MET A 3 -3.88 7.23 22.03
CA MET A 3 -3.97 6.78 21.26
C MET A 3 -3.72 6.99 20.36
N SER A 4 -3.81 7.26 20.25
CA SER A 4 -3.69 7.62 19.23
C SER A 4 -2.55 7.61 18.77
N ALA A 5 -1.97 7.73 19.24
CA ALA A 5 -0.84 7.74 18.79
C ALA A 5 -0.35 6.57 18.33
N LYS A 6 -1.02 5.88 18.05
CA LYS A 6 -0.67 4.80 17.71
C LYS A 6 0.14 4.75 16.64
N PRO A 7 1.07 4.14 16.56
CA PRO A 7 1.89 4.07 15.52
C PRO A 7 1.22 3.52 14.50
N GLN A 8 1.48 3.97 13.51
CA GLN A 8 0.79 3.57 12.43
C GLN A 8 1.60 2.52 11.79
N VAL A 9 1.38 1.31 12.13
CA VAL A 9 2.06 0.19 11.51
C VAL A 9 1.91 0.29 10.00
N GLN A 10 0.71 0.67 9.54
CA GLN A 10 0.49 0.80 8.13
C GLN A 10 1.35 1.89 7.53
N ASP A 11 1.50 2.99 8.23
CA ASP A 11 2.29 4.09 7.70
C ASP A 11 3.77 3.74 7.70
N GLU A 12 4.23 3.00 8.66
CA GLU A 12 5.61 2.60 8.66
C GLU A 12 5.89 1.69 7.48
N TYR A 13 4.98 0.78 7.21
CA TYR A 13 5.14 -0.12 6.10
C TYR A 13 5.13 0.66 4.79
N LEU A 14 4.21 1.61 4.66
CA LEU A 14 4.12 2.41 3.44
C LEU A 14 5.39 3.22 3.23
N ASN A 15 5.92 3.77 4.30
CA ASN A 15 7.12 4.57 4.17
C ASN A 15 8.29 3.70 3.72
N GLU A 16 8.37 2.49 4.24
CA GLU A 16 9.43 1.60 3.85
C GLU A 16 9.31 1.22 2.39
N MET A 17 8.11 0.89 1.95
CA MET A 17 7.91 0.51 0.56
C MET A 17 8.18 1.68 -0.37
N ARG A 18 7.81 2.89 0.05
CA ARG A 18 8.05 4.05 -0.75
C ARG A 18 9.55 4.31 -0.88
N THR A 19 10.25 4.23 0.23
CA THR A 19 11.67 4.52 0.23
C THR A 19 12.44 3.49 -0.58
N LYS A 20 12.07 2.24 -0.48
CA LYS A 20 12.75 1.20 -1.20
C LYS A 20 12.23 0.98 -2.61
N LYS A 21 11.17 1.69 -2.94
CA LYS A 21 10.56 1.58 -4.26
C LYS A 21 10.18 0.16 -4.62
N ARG A 22 9.64 -0.54 -3.64
CA ARG A 22 9.23 -1.91 -3.87
C ARG A 22 7.76 -1.95 -4.19
N PRO A 23 7.35 -2.77 -5.13
CA PRO A 23 5.94 -2.84 -5.48
C PRO A 23 5.12 -3.49 -4.40
N VAL A 24 3.91 -3.02 -4.22
CA VAL A 24 3.00 -3.58 -3.24
C VAL A 24 1.72 -4.00 -3.93
N GLU A 25 1.03 -4.90 -3.30
CA GLU A 25 -0.28 -5.30 -3.76
C GLU A 25 -1.28 -4.84 -2.72
N VAL A 26 -2.30 -4.13 -3.17
CA VAL A 26 -3.32 -3.60 -2.30
C VAL A 26 -4.62 -4.31 -2.65
N VAL A 27 -5.21 -4.97 -1.69
CA VAL A 27 -6.49 -5.64 -1.90
C VAL A 27 -7.56 -4.78 -1.29
N LEU A 28 -8.53 -4.41 -2.08
CA LEU A 28 -9.59 -3.52 -1.65
C LEU A 28 -10.72 -4.31 -1.02
N LEU A 29 -11.53 -3.62 -0.26
CA LEU A 29 -12.62 -4.28 0.43
C LEU A 29 -13.57 -5.00 -0.50
N GLY A 30 -13.70 -4.52 -1.70
CA GLY A 30 -14.56 -5.19 -2.67
C GLY A 30 -13.96 -6.40 -3.34
N GLY A 31 -12.73 -6.71 -3.02
CA GLY A 31 -12.08 -7.89 -3.59
C GLY A 31 -11.12 -7.60 -4.72
N LYS A 32 -11.14 -6.40 -5.28
CA LYS A 32 -10.21 -6.11 -6.32
C LYS A 32 -8.83 -5.88 -5.77
N SER A 33 -7.83 -6.09 -6.55
CA SER A 33 -6.47 -5.81 -6.10
C SER A 33 -5.76 -4.92 -7.10
N LEU A 34 -4.82 -4.15 -6.59
CA LEU A 34 -4.01 -3.25 -7.39
C LEU A 34 -2.56 -3.50 -7.05
N ARG A 35 -1.69 -3.33 -8.02
CA ARG A 35 -0.27 -3.49 -7.76
C ARG A 35 0.45 -2.25 -8.25
N GLY A 36 1.38 -1.78 -7.48
CA GLY A 36 2.13 -0.60 -7.87
C GLY A 36 3.13 -0.22 -6.82
N VAL A 37 3.79 0.89 -7.05
CA VAL A 37 4.80 1.38 -6.13
C VAL A 37 4.22 2.59 -5.40
N VAL A 38 4.42 2.63 -4.09
CA VAL A 38 3.92 3.74 -3.30
C VAL A 38 4.75 4.96 -3.62
N GLU A 39 4.11 6.01 -4.10
CA GLU A 39 4.83 7.24 -4.37
C GLU A 39 4.66 8.24 -3.26
N ALA A 40 3.54 8.25 -2.64
CA ALA A 40 3.29 9.16 -1.54
C ALA A 40 2.08 8.68 -0.79
N PHE A 41 1.91 9.14 0.41
CA PHE A 41 0.71 8.82 1.14
C PHE A 41 0.49 9.87 2.22
N ASP A 42 -0.73 9.97 2.67
CA ASP A 42 -1.01 10.88 3.76
C ASP A 42 -1.96 10.15 4.71
N THR A 43 -2.64 10.89 5.56
CA THR A 43 -3.48 10.28 6.57
C THR A 43 -4.60 9.45 5.98
N PHE A 44 -5.12 9.85 4.84
CA PHE A 44 -6.29 9.18 4.30
C PHE A 44 -6.08 8.45 2.99
N THR A 45 -5.03 8.77 2.26
CA THR A 45 -4.88 8.25 0.91
C THR A 45 -3.47 7.78 0.63
N ILE A 46 -3.36 6.95 -0.37
CA ILE A 46 -2.08 6.45 -0.86
C ILE A 46 -2.06 6.69 -2.36
N ARG A 47 -0.97 7.23 -2.84
CA ARG A 47 -0.80 7.39 -4.28
C ARG A 47 0.11 6.27 -4.77
N LEU A 48 -0.41 5.44 -5.65
CA LEU A 48 0.33 4.33 -6.21
C LEU A 48 0.63 4.62 -7.66
N ARG A 49 1.82 4.25 -8.07
CA ARG A 49 2.13 4.31 -9.49
C ARG A 49 1.97 2.91 -10.05
N CYS A 50 0.99 2.74 -10.90
CA CYS A 50 0.69 1.45 -11.47
C CYS A 50 1.04 1.51 -12.94
N ARG A 51 2.19 1.04 -13.30
CA ARG A 51 2.65 1.07 -14.67
C ARG A 51 2.70 2.51 -15.15
N ARG A 52 1.78 2.91 -15.97
CA ARG A 52 1.80 4.24 -16.51
C ARG A 52 0.90 5.18 -15.78
N ASP A 53 0.06 4.66 -14.92
CA ASP A 53 -0.94 5.48 -14.29
C ASP A 53 -0.64 5.72 -12.83
N GLU A 54 -1.14 6.82 -12.32
CA GLU A 54 -1.11 7.05 -10.89
C GLU A 54 -2.52 6.87 -10.40
N VAL A 55 -2.67 6.16 -9.30
CA VAL A 55 -3.96 5.89 -8.76
C VAL A 55 -3.97 6.31 -7.31
N LEU A 56 -5.04 6.96 -6.88
CA LEU A 56 -5.20 7.31 -5.48
C LEU A 56 -6.13 6.30 -4.85
N VAL A 57 -5.70 5.75 -3.73
CA VAL A 57 -6.50 4.76 -3.04
C VAL A 57 -6.76 5.27 -1.64
N PHE A 58 -8.02 5.24 -1.22
CA PHE A 58 -8.34 5.66 0.13
C PHE A 58 -7.99 4.53 1.07
N LYS A 59 -7.33 4.86 2.16
CA LYS A 59 -6.91 3.85 3.11
C LYS A 59 -8.10 3.09 3.68
N SER A 60 -9.23 3.76 3.81
CA SER A 60 -10.40 3.10 4.36
C SER A 60 -10.97 2.03 3.44
N ALA A 61 -10.55 1.99 2.20
CA ALA A 61 -11.01 0.99 1.27
C ALA A 61 -10.07 -0.21 1.17
N ILE A 62 -8.98 -0.19 1.91
CA ILE A 62 -8.00 -1.25 1.81
C ILE A 62 -8.24 -2.31 2.85
N ALA A 63 -8.32 -3.54 2.41
CA ALA A 63 -8.44 -4.66 3.32
C ALA A 63 -7.06 -5.19 3.69
N VAL A 64 -6.17 -5.30 2.72
CA VAL A 64 -4.86 -5.88 2.94
C VAL A 64 -3.88 -5.18 2.05
N ILE A 65 -2.67 -4.94 2.52
CA ILE A 65 -1.63 -4.42 1.67
C ILE A 65 -0.35 -5.19 2.02
N GLY A 66 0.37 -5.60 1.02
CA GLY A 66 1.59 -6.35 1.25
C GLY A 66 2.48 -6.31 0.04
N PRO A 67 3.61 -6.96 0.09
CA PRO A 67 4.53 -6.95 -1.05
C PRO A 67 3.99 -7.80 -2.17
N VAL A 68 4.35 -7.44 -3.37
CA VAL A 68 3.99 -8.26 -4.50
C VAL A 68 4.82 -9.52 -4.45
N ARG A 69 4.17 -10.67 -4.56
CA ARG A 69 4.90 -11.88 -4.56
C ARG A 69 5.15 -12.31 -5.95
N ASP A 70 6.33 -12.84 -6.15
CA ASP A 70 6.69 -13.35 -7.46
C ASP A 70 6.34 -14.79 -7.44
N ASN A 71 5.30 -15.16 -8.10
CA ASN A 71 4.87 -16.51 -8.10
C ASN A 71 5.85 -17.48 -8.61
N SER A 72 6.70 -17.06 -9.44
CA SER A 72 7.64 -18.01 -9.98
C SER A 72 8.55 -18.50 -8.91
N ASN A 73 8.60 -17.83 -7.83
CA ASN A 73 9.39 -18.26 -6.79
C ASN A 73 8.77 -19.05 -5.82
N GLU A 74 7.62 -19.15 -5.95
CA GLU A 74 6.95 -19.73 -4.96
C GLU A 74 7.04 -20.94 -5.05
N GLN A 75 7.21 -21.42 -5.11
CA GLN A 75 7.17 -22.50 -5.34
C GLN A 75 7.68 -23.11 -4.98
#